data_646b22147dbae7c04577a7ed276dbdca
#
_entry.id   646b22147dbae7c04577a7ed276dbdca
#
_cell.length_a   1.000
_cell.length_b   1.000
_cell.length_c   1.000
_cell.angle_alpha   90.00
_cell.angle_beta   90.00
_cell.angle_gamma   90.00
#
_symmetry.space_group_name_H-M   'P 1'
#
loop_
_entity.id
_entity.type
_entity.pdbx_description
1 polymer ?
#
loop_
_entity_poly.entity_id
_entity_poly.type
_entity_poly.pdbx_seq_one_letter_code
_entity_poly.pdbx_strand_id
1 'polypeptide(L)'
;GDVNPPVHAWAAWRVYKIDKKHTGVAVTDFLERIFHKMLLNFTWWVNRKDTEGNNVFEGGFLGLDNIGVFDRSSPLPTGGHIEQSDGTSWMGMYCLNLMAIALELARTQPAYEDVATKFFEHFMYIAEAMNNIAGEGIELWDDQDEFFYDVLHVGNSHMRLKARSMVGL
;
A
#
# COMPACT_ATOMS: atom_id res chain seq x y z
N GLY A 1 -11.26 7.09 -9.62
CA GLY A 1 -10.36 8.15 -10.07
C GLY A 1 -8.92 7.73 -9.89
N ASP A 2 -8.05 8.25 -10.71
CA ASP A 2 -6.63 7.94 -10.72
C ASP A 2 -5.97 8.36 -9.40
N VAL A 3 -5.14 7.51 -8.86
CA VAL A 3 -4.40 7.77 -7.63
C VAL A 3 -2.92 7.52 -7.83
N ASN A 4 -2.11 8.38 -7.22
CA ASN A 4 -0.67 8.21 -7.19
C ASN A 4 -0.24 7.36 -5.99
N PRO A 5 0.91 6.66 -6.08
CA PRO A 5 1.46 5.92 -4.95
C PRO A 5 1.59 6.76 -3.67
N PRO A 6 1.27 6.23 -2.48
CA PRO A 6 1.31 6.98 -1.23
C PRO A 6 2.75 7.14 -0.70
N VAL A 7 3.59 7.88 -1.42
CA VAL A 7 5.01 8.10 -1.08
C VAL A 7 5.25 9.16 -0.01
N HIS A 8 4.23 9.94 0.33
CA HIS A 8 4.37 11.13 1.18
C HIS A 8 4.77 10.82 2.63
N ALA A 9 4.38 9.66 3.20
CA ALA A 9 4.83 9.27 4.52
C ALA A 9 6.34 8.96 4.53
N TRP A 10 6.82 8.24 3.52
CA TRP A 10 8.25 8.02 3.32
C TRP A 10 9.01 9.33 3.16
N ALA A 11 8.51 10.23 2.33
CA ALA A 11 9.13 11.54 2.09
C ALA A 11 9.22 12.37 3.39
N ALA A 12 8.11 12.48 4.14
CA ALA A 12 8.09 13.21 5.41
C ALA A 12 9.05 12.60 6.44
N TRP A 13 9.11 11.28 6.53
CA TRP A 13 10.04 10.58 7.40
C TRP A 13 11.50 10.85 7.02
N ARG A 14 11.81 10.85 5.72
CA ARG A 14 13.16 11.16 5.22
C ARG A 14 13.54 12.61 5.49
N VAL A 15 12.66 13.58 5.24
CA VAL A 15 12.89 14.99 5.54
C VAL A 15 13.20 15.19 7.03
N TYR A 16 12.39 14.63 7.91
CA TYR A 16 12.62 14.67 9.36
C TYR A 16 14.00 14.11 9.74
N LYS A 17 14.37 12.94 9.21
CA LYS A 17 15.69 12.31 9.50
C LYS A 17 16.87 13.10 8.98
N ILE A 18 16.74 13.69 7.79
CA ILE A 18 17.77 14.52 7.18
C ILE A 18 17.97 15.79 8.02
N ASP A 19 16.89 16.48 8.36
CA ASP A 19 16.93 17.69 9.17
C ASP A 19 17.55 17.41 10.55
N LYS A 20 17.08 16.39 11.24
CA LYS A 20 17.65 15.93 12.52
C LYS A 20 19.16 15.65 12.43
N LYS A 21 19.62 15.06 11.32
CA LYS A 21 21.04 14.79 11.10
C LYS A 21 21.86 16.06 10.89
N HIS A 22 21.30 17.05 10.17
CA HIS A 22 21.98 18.30 9.89
C HIS A 22 22.00 19.28 11.06
N THR A 23 20.89 19.42 11.76
CA THR A 23 20.71 20.40 12.84
C THR A 23 21.06 19.85 14.22
N GLY A 24 21.08 18.52 14.37
CA GLY A 24 21.19 17.86 15.67
C GLY A 24 19.89 17.92 16.49
N VAL A 25 18.83 18.55 15.99
CA VAL A 25 17.56 18.77 16.69
C VAL A 25 16.46 17.93 16.06
N ALA A 26 15.72 17.18 16.90
CA ALA A 26 14.54 16.45 16.47
C ALA A 26 13.31 17.37 16.47
N VAL A 27 12.87 17.85 15.31
CA VAL A 27 11.66 18.70 15.21
C VAL A 27 10.41 17.80 15.17
N THR A 28 10.02 17.30 16.36
CA THR A 28 8.88 16.37 16.50
C THR A 28 7.55 17.03 16.18
N ASP A 29 7.39 18.33 16.42
CA ASP A 29 6.19 19.10 16.03
C ASP A 29 5.91 19.05 14.53
N PHE A 30 6.95 19.17 13.70
CA PHE A 30 6.81 18.98 12.25
C PHE A 30 6.29 17.59 11.90
N LEU A 31 6.89 16.56 12.51
CA LEU A 31 6.54 15.17 12.24
C LEU A 31 5.09 14.88 12.67
N GLU A 32 4.69 15.35 13.85
CA GLU A 32 3.35 15.17 14.40
C GLU A 32 2.28 15.84 13.52
N ARG A 33 2.50 17.09 13.13
CA ARG A 33 1.57 17.84 12.27
C ARG A 33 1.36 17.19 10.90
N ILE A 34 2.43 16.66 10.30
CA ILE A 34 2.32 15.91 9.04
C ILE A 34 1.62 14.58 9.28
N PHE A 35 1.95 13.88 10.36
CA PHE A 35 1.35 12.60 10.69
C PHE A 35 -0.17 12.69 10.81
N HIS A 36 -0.71 13.70 11.50
CA HIS A 36 -2.15 13.91 11.59
C HIS A 36 -2.83 14.12 10.23
N LYS A 37 -2.18 14.80 9.30
CA LYS A 37 -2.71 14.94 7.92
C LYS A 37 -2.68 13.61 7.16
N MET A 38 -1.65 12.80 7.38
CA MET A 38 -1.53 11.49 6.76
C MET A 38 -2.56 10.49 7.29
N LEU A 39 -2.95 10.58 8.58
CA LEU A 39 -4.02 9.76 9.13
C LEU A 39 -5.34 9.94 8.38
N LEU A 40 -5.69 11.19 8.01
CA LEU A 40 -6.88 11.47 7.22
C LEU A 40 -6.77 10.86 5.81
N ASN A 41 -5.60 10.97 5.19
CA ASN A 41 -5.35 10.38 3.88
C ASN A 41 -5.33 8.84 3.95
N PHE A 42 -4.73 8.26 4.97
CA PHE A 42 -4.70 6.81 5.17
C PHE A 42 -6.11 6.24 5.30
N THR A 43 -7.01 6.92 6.05
CA THR A 43 -8.41 6.51 6.16
C THR A 43 -9.09 6.44 4.80
N TRP A 44 -8.81 7.38 3.90
CA TRP A 44 -9.32 7.33 2.53
C TRP A 44 -8.82 6.09 1.77
N TRP A 45 -7.53 5.74 1.93
CA TRP A 45 -6.94 4.57 1.29
C TRP A 45 -7.55 3.26 1.77
N VAL A 46 -7.65 3.05 3.09
CA VAL A 46 -8.19 1.79 3.65
C VAL A 46 -9.68 1.59 3.37
N ASN A 47 -10.40 2.68 3.03
CA ASN A 47 -11.80 2.59 2.62
C ASN A 47 -11.98 2.26 1.13
N ARG A 48 -10.88 2.20 0.35
CA ARG A 48 -10.86 1.73 -1.04
C ARG A 48 -10.44 0.27 -1.13
N LYS A 49 -11.03 -0.54 -0.27
CA LYS A 49 -10.90 -1.99 -0.36
C LYS A 49 -11.63 -2.52 -1.59
N ASP A 50 -11.22 -3.70 -1.99
CA ASP A 50 -11.95 -4.55 -2.90
C ASP A 50 -13.42 -4.75 -2.43
N THR A 51 -14.29 -5.04 -3.35
CA THR A 51 -15.74 -5.24 -3.08
C THR A 51 -16.00 -6.41 -2.14
N GLU A 52 -15.09 -7.38 -2.08
CA GLU A 52 -15.20 -8.59 -1.30
C GLU A 52 -14.56 -8.48 0.09
N GLY A 53 -13.76 -7.44 0.35
CA GLY A 53 -13.13 -7.18 1.64
C GLY A 53 -11.85 -7.96 1.92
N ASN A 54 -11.15 -8.42 0.88
CA ASN A 54 -9.94 -9.25 0.94
C ASN A 54 -8.66 -8.47 1.31
N ASN A 55 -8.77 -7.17 1.53
CA ASN A 55 -7.65 -6.27 1.83
C ASN A 55 -6.61 -6.09 0.70
N VAL A 56 -7.01 -6.35 -0.53
CA VAL A 56 -6.24 -6.01 -1.73
C VAL A 56 -6.72 -4.68 -2.31
N PHE A 57 -5.88 -4.05 -3.14
CA PHE A 57 -6.23 -2.81 -3.81
C PHE A 57 -6.84 -3.10 -5.19
N GLU A 58 -8.06 -2.59 -5.40
CA GLU A 58 -8.75 -2.64 -6.69
C GLU A 58 -8.91 -1.25 -7.28
N GLY A 59 -8.54 -1.08 -8.54
CA GLY A 59 -8.92 0.01 -9.41
C GLY A 59 -8.17 1.33 -9.26
N GLY A 60 -7.87 1.93 -10.38
CA GLY A 60 -7.44 3.31 -10.50
C GLY A 60 -6.03 3.65 -10.04
N PHE A 61 -5.14 2.67 -9.91
CA PHE A 61 -3.76 2.91 -9.52
C PHE A 61 -2.83 3.11 -10.72
N LEU A 62 -2.05 4.19 -10.72
CA LEU A 62 -1.21 4.61 -11.86
C LEU A 62 0.20 3.98 -11.91
N GLY A 63 0.47 2.88 -11.21
CA GLY A 63 1.82 2.31 -11.14
C GLY A 63 2.29 1.66 -12.43
N LEU A 64 1.46 0.81 -13.03
CA LEU A 64 1.78 -0.03 -14.18
C LEU A 64 0.95 0.27 -15.43
N ASP A 65 0.33 1.44 -15.53
CA ASP A 65 -0.62 1.78 -16.60
C ASP A 65 -0.03 1.66 -18.00
N ASN A 66 1.25 1.97 -18.14
CA ASN A 66 1.95 1.93 -19.42
C ASN A 66 2.66 0.59 -19.71
N ILE A 67 2.55 -0.38 -18.80
CA ILE A 67 3.30 -1.64 -18.86
C ILE A 67 2.34 -2.83 -18.92
N GLY A 68 1.15 -2.68 -18.35
CA GLY A 68 0.09 -3.70 -18.39
C GLY A 68 -0.63 -3.76 -19.72
N VAL A 69 -1.41 -4.83 -19.90
CA VAL A 69 -2.26 -5.05 -21.08
C VAL A 69 -3.54 -4.22 -21.00
N PHE A 70 -3.90 -3.73 -19.81
CA PHE A 70 -5.13 -3.00 -19.55
C PHE A 70 -4.86 -1.64 -18.91
N ASP A 71 -5.69 -0.66 -19.27
CA ASP A 71 -5.80 0.57 -18.49
C ASP A 71 -6.59 0.27 -17.20
N ARG A 72 -5.87 0.23 -16.07
CA ARG A 72 -6.44 -0.08 -14.75
C ARG A 72 -7.32 1.05 -14.17
N SER A 73 -7.32 2.22 -14.81
CA SER A 73 -8.16 3.37 -14.43
C SER A 73 -9.54 3.33 -15.06
N SER A 74 -9.75 2.45 -16.05
CA SER A 74 -10.97 2.34 -16.84
C SER A 74 -11.63 0.97 -16.65
N PRO A 75 -12.95 0.84 -16.94
CA PRO A 75 -13.59 -0.46 -16.98
C PRO A 75 -12.89 -1.39 -17.95
N LEU A 76 -12.64 -2.63 -17.52
CA LEU A 76 -11.94 -3.59 -18.33
C LEU A 76 -12.76 -4.01 -19.56
N PRO A 77 -12.16 -4.10 -20.75
CA PRO A 77 -12.87 -4.55 -21.95
C PRO A 77 -13.33 -6.02 -21.85
N THR A 78 -12.73 -6.80 -20.97
CA THR A 78 -13.09 -8.19 -20.66
C THR A 78 -14.23 -8.30 -19.65
N GLY A 79 -14.64 -7.18 -19.00
CA GLY A 79 -15.39 -7.22 -17.76
C GLY A 79 -14.53 -7.71 -16.59
N GLY A 80 -15.13 -7.86 -15.41
CA GLY A 80 -14.42 -8.29 -14.20
C GLY A 80 -13.58 -7.19 -13.55
N HIS A 81 -12.58 -7.60 -12.75
CA HIS A 81 -11.70 -6.69 -12.01
C HIS A 81 -10.26 -7.21 -11.98
N ILE A 82 -9.33 -6.33 -11.62
CA ILE A 82 -7.92 -6.67 -11.42
C ILE A 82 -7.55 -6.40 -9.97
N GLU A 83 -7.02 -7.41 -9.31
CA GLU A 83 -6.32 -7.27 -8.04
C GLU A 83 -4.90 -6.82 -8.30
N GLN A 84 -4.54 -5.67 -7.76
CA GLN A 84 -3.29 -4.98 -8.09
C GLN A 84 -2.22 -5.31 -7.06
N SER A 85 -1.16 -5.98 -7.49
CA SER A 85 -0.04 -6.35 -6.62
C SER A 85 0.78 -5.13 -6.20
N ASP A 86 1.06 -4.22 -7.13
CA ASP A 86 1.80 -2.98 -6.85
C ASP A 86 1.02 -2.03 -5.93
N GLY A 87 -0.28 -1.81 -6.20
CA GLY A 87 -1.14 -1.00 -5.36
C GLY A 87 -1.23 -1.52 -3.93
N THR A 88 -1.38 -2.83 -3.78
CA THR A 88 -1.43 -3.51 -2.48
C THR A 88 -0.09 -3.40 -1.75
N SER A 89 1.03 -3.57 -2.44
CA SER A 89 2.39 -3.40 -1.89
C SER A 89 2.64 -1.97 -1.42
N TRP A 90 2.18 -0.95 -2.18
CA TRP A 90 2.26 0.45 -1.78
C TRP A 90 1.48 0.73 -0.49
N MET A 91 0.34 0.08 -0.30
CA MET A 91 -0.40 0.18 0.96
C MET A 91 0.37 -0.43 2.13
N GLY A 92 1.02 -1.58 1.93
CA GLY A 92 1.92 -2.18 2.91
C GLY A 92 3.07 -1.24 3.28
N MET A 93 3.74 -0.65 2.29
CA MET A 93 4.80 0.35 2.51
C MET A 93 4.27 1.58 3.27
N TYR A 94 3.07 2.05 2.94
CA TYR A 94 2.45 3.18 3.64
C TYR A 94 2.24 2.88 5.12
N CYS A 95 1.71 1.70 5.45
CA CYS A 95 1.55 1.24 6.83
C CYS A 95 2.90 1.23 7.58
N LEU A 96 3.95 0.65 6.99
CA LEU A 96 5.27 0.58 7.62
C LEU A 96 5.89 1.95 7.86
N ASN A 97 5.74 2.88 6.92
CA ASN A 97 6.25 4.25 7.08
C ASN A 97 5.47 5.03 8.16
N LEU A 98 4.14 4.90 8.20
CA LEU A 98 3.33 5.51 9.25
C LEU A 98 3.61 4.89 10.62
N MET A 99 3.83 3.58 10.70
CA MET A 99 4.27 2.91 11.91
C MET A 99 5.61 3.46 12.42
N ALA A 100 6.59 3.64 11.52
CA ALA A 100 7.89 4.21 11.90
C ALA A 100 7.76 5.63 12.45
N ILE A 101 6.90 6.46 11.87
CA ILE A 101 6.61 7.81 12.37
C ILE A 101 5.93 7.75 13.75
N ALA A 102 4.91 6.90 13.90
CA ALA A 102 4.20 6.72 15.16
C ALA A 102 5.14 6.27 16.30
N LEU A 103 6.05 5.33 16.02
CA LEU A 103 7.04 4.86 16.98
C LEU A 103 8.05 5.97 17.40
N GLU A 104 8.46 6.85 16.48
CA GLU A 104 9.30 8.00 16.84
C GLU A 104 8.54 9.00 17.71
N LEU A 105 7.27 9.27 17.41
CA LEU A 105 6.41 10.13 18.24
C LEU A 105 6.11 9.50 19.61
N ALA A 106 5.96 8.18 19.67
CA ALA A 106 5.74 7.44 20.92
C ALA A 106 6.87 7.59 21.95
N ARG A 107 8.09 7.93 21.49
CA ARG A 107 9.22 8.18 22.41
C ARG A 107 8.96 9.32 23.41
N THR A 108 8.08 10.23 23.07
CA THR A 108 7.71 11.38 23.92
C THR A 108 6.23 11.37 24.30
N GLN A 109 5.39 10.70 23.51
CA GLN A 109 3.94 10.66 23.71
C GLN A 109 3.43 9.21 23.57
N PRO A 110 3.30 8.45 24.66
CA PRO A 110 2.95 7.02 24.63
C PRO A 110 1.65 6.69 23.90
N ALA A 111 0.71 7.63 23.77
CA ALA A 111 -0.54 7.42 23.01
C ALA A 111 -0.31 7.00 21.55
N TYR A 112 0.85 7.30 20.96
CA TYR A 112 1.19 6.87 19.61
C TYR A 112 1.58 5.39 19.49
N GLU A 113 1.81 4.67 20.59
CA GLU A 113 2.07 3.23 20.57
C GLU A 113 0.85 2.46 20.06
N ASP A 114 -0.35 2.84 20.49
CA ASP A 114 -1.60 2.22 20.02
C ASP A 114 -1.80 2.45 18.52
N VAL A 115 -1.42 3.64 18.03
CA VAL A 115 -1.52 3.98 16.62
C VAL A 115 -0.50 3.18 15.80
N ALA A 116 0.74 3.01 16.31
CA ALA A 116 1.75 2.17 15.68
C ALA A 116 1.29 0.71 15.58
N THR A 117 0.66 0.19 16.63
CA THR A 117 0.07 -1.16 16.65
C THR A 117 -0.99 -1.31 15.55
N LYS A 118 -1.85 -0.31 15.36
CA LYS A 118 -2.86 -0.34 14.28
C LYS A 118 -2.24 -0.41 12.89
N PHE A 119 -1.16 0.32 12.64
CA PHE A 119 -0.48 0.22 11.35
C PHE A 119 0.19 -1.14 11.14
N PHE A 120 0.72 -1.74 12.20
CA PHE A 120 1.26 -3.09 12.13
C PHE A 120 0.16 -4.11 11.82
N GLU A 121 -0.99 -4.03 12.48
CA GLU A 121 -2.15 -4.90 12.19
C GLU A 121 -2.58 -4.78 10.72
N HIS A 122 -2.73 -3.55 10.21
CA HIS A 122 -3.06 -3.34 8.80
C HIS A 122 -2.01 -3.92 7.85
N PHE A 123 -0.73 -3.75 8.17
CA PHE A 123 0.34 -4.35 7.38
C PHE A 123 0.24 -5.88 7.35
N MET A 124 -0.04 -6.51 8.48
CA MET A 124 -0.20 -7.96 8.55
C MET A 124 -1.38 -8.46 7.70
N TYR A 125 -2.52 -7.77 7.73
CA TYR A 125 -3.66 -8.10 6.86
C TYR A 125 -3.31 -7.97 5.37
N ILE A 126 -2.55 -6.94 4.99
CA ILE A 126 -2.10 -6.75 3.62
C ILE A 126 -1.12 -7.87 3.21
N ALA A 127 -0.18 -8.21 4.07
CA ALA A 127 0.79 -9.27 3.81
C ALA A 127 0.11 -10.64 3.66
N GLU A 128 -0.91 -10.92 4.47
CA GLU A 128 -1.73 -12.13 4.35
C GLU A 128 -2.48 -12.13 3.02
N ALA A 129 -3.13 -11.02 2.68
CA ALA A 129 -3.89 -10.89 1.43
C ALA A 129 -3.01 -11.10 0.20
N MET A 130 -1.77 -10.60 0.20
CA MET A 130 -0.84 -10.77 -0.93
C MET A 130 -0.40 -12.22 -1.14
N ASN A 131 -0.40 -13.04 -0.10
CA ASN A 131 0.06 -14.42 -0.16
C ASN A 131 -1.08 -15.45 -0.25
N ASN A 132 -2.27 -15.09 0.19
CA ASN A 132 -3.43 -16.01 0.18
C ASN A 132 -4.75 -15.25 0.03
N ILE A 133 -5.04 -14.83 -1.17
CA ILE A 133 -6.26 -14.08 -1.46
C ILE A 133 -7.48 -14.97 -1.21
N ALA A 134 -8.31 -14.57 -0.25
CA ALA A 134 -9.64 -15.13 0.07
C ALA A 134 -9.69 -16.64 0.33
N GLY A 135 -8.57 -17.29 0.58
CA GLY A 135 -8.53 -18.74 0.79
C GLY A 135 -8.87 -19.58 -0.45
N GLU A 136 -8.97 -18.98 -1.63
CA GLU A 136 -9.28 -19.65 -2.89
C GLU A 136 -8.03 -20.14 -3.64
N GLY A 137 -6.87 -20.02 -3.04
CA GLY A 137 -5.62 -20.49 -3.65
C GLY A 137 -5.08 -19.60 -4.77
N ILE A 138 -5.61 -18.37 -4.89
CA ILE A 138 -5.11 -17.36 -5.83
C ILE A 138 -4.19 -16.43 -5.08
N GLU A 139 -2.91 -16.66 -5.22
CA GLU A 139 -1.88 -15.83 -4.63
C GLU A 139 -1.39 -14.83 -5.68
N LEU A 140 -1.17 -13.57 -5.30
CA LEU A 140 -0.47 -12.60 -6.13
C LEU A 140 0.98 -13.05 -6.39
N TRP A 141 1.55 -13.79 -5.42
CA TRP A 141 2.87 -14.38 -5.52
C TRP A 141 2.89 -15.57 -6.50
N ASP A 142 3.91 -15.61 -7.36
CA ASP A 142 4.18 -16.73 -8.26
C ASP A 142 5.49 -17.42 -7.81
N ASP A 143 5.39 -18.64 -7.30
CA ASP A 143 6.54 -19.40 -6.77
C ASP A 143 7.58 -19.74 -7.83
N GLN A 144 7.17 -19.92 -9.10
CA GLN A 144 8.08 -20.25 -10.18
C GLN A 144 8.92 -19.05 -10.59
N ASP A 145 8.28 -17.88 -10.64
CA ASP A 145 8.90 -16.64 -11.10
C ASP A 145 9.51 -15.83 -9.95
N GLU A 146 9.18 -16.21 -8.69
CA GLU A 146 9.56 -15.48 -7.46
C GLU A 146 9.20 -13.99 -7.57
N PHE A 147 7.94 -13.71 -7.99
CA PHE A 147 7.48 -12.36 -8.28
C PHE A 147 5.99 -12.20 -7.99
N PHE A 148 5.57 -11.00 -7.58
CA PHE A 148 4.17 -10.64 -7.44
C PHE A 148 3.57 -10.14 -8.75
N TYR A 149 2.43 -10.68 -9.15
CA TYR A 149 1.70 -10.30 -10.34
C TYR A 149 0.30 -9.82 -10.02
N ASP A 150 -0.23 -8.95 -10.88
CA ASP A 150 -1.66 -8.65 -10.87
C ASP A 150 -2.46 -9.89 -11.28
N VAL A 151 -3.66 -10.02 -10.72
CA VAL A 151 -4.59 -11.11 -11.04
C VAL A 151 -5.87 -10.53 -11.64
N LEU A 152 -6.20 -10.97 -12.86
CA LEU A 152 -7.44 -10.64 -13.53
C LEU A 152 -8.50 -11.66 -13.18
N HIS A 153 -9.66 -11.18 -12.73
CA HIS A 153 -10.86 -11.98 -12.50
C HIS A 153 -11.91 -11.68 -13.55
N VAL A 154 -12.42 -12.73 -14.22
CA VAL A 154 -13.52 -12.63 -15.19
C VAL A 154 -14.52 -13.78 -14.92
N GLY A 155 -15.67 -13.45 -14.39
CA GLY A 155 -16.65 -14.46 -13.92
C GLY A 155 -16.03 -15.35 -12.84
N ASN A 156 -16.04 -16.66 -13.04
CA ASN A 156 -15.45 -17.64 -12.12
C ASN A 156 -13.99 -18.02 -12.49
N SER A 157 -13.40 -17.32 -13.42
CA SER A 157 -12.04 -17.60 -13.87
C SER A 157 -11.09 -16.49 -13.43
N HIS A 158 -9.85 -16.86 -13.12
CA HIS A 158 -8.79 -15.92 -12.79
C HIS A 158 -7.51 -16.24 -13.55
N MET A 159 -6.69 -15.22 -13.77
CA MET A 159 -5.44 -15.34 -14.51
C MET A 159 -4.41 -14.32 -14.00
N ARG A 160 -3.20 -14.77 -13.72
CA ARG A 160 -2.07 -13.87 -13.43
C ARG A 160 -1.64 -13.14 -14.70
N LEU A 161 -1.49 -11.83 -14.58
CA LEU A 161 -0.97 -10.99 -15.67
C LEU A 161 0.54 -10.86 -15.48
N LYS A 162 1.32 -11.71 -16.20
CA LYS A 162 2.77 -11.81 -16.01
C LYS A 162 3.53 -10.65 -16.69
N ALA A 163 3.25 -9.42 -16.25
CA ALA A 163 3.99 -8.23 -16.65
C ALA A 163 5.00 -7.87 -15.55
N ARG A 164 6.30 -7.92 -15.85
CA ARG A 164 7.38 -7.57 -14.92
C ARG A 164 7.87 -6.15 -15.17
N SER A 165 7.97 -5.39 -14.10
CA SER A 165 8.50 -4.03 -14.12
C SER A 165 9.23 -3.73 -12.81
N MET A 166 10.23 -2.86 -12.87
CA MET A 166 10.88 -2.34 -11.67
C MET A 166 9.96 -1.46 -10.81
N VAL A 167 8.81 -1.06 -11.34
CA VAL A 167 7.78 -0.33 -10.58
C VAL A 167 7.01 -1.27 -9.65
N GLY A 168 6.98 -2.57 -9.95
CA GLY A 168 6.34 -3.60 -9.13
C GLY A 168 7.28 -4.35 -8.18
N LEU A 169 8.49 -3.84 -7.98
CA LEU A 169 9.47 -4.39 -7.04
C LEU A 169 9.38 -3.75 -5.65
#